data_c3e0279ef8d93362940375272cdc6301
#
_entry.id   c3e0279ef8d93362940375272cdc6301
#
_cell.length_a   1.000
_cell.length_b   1.000
_cell.length_c   1.000
_cell.angle_alpha   90.00
_cell.angle_beta   90.00
_cell.angle_gamma   90.00
#
_symmetry.space_group_name_H-M   'P 1'
#
loop_
_entity.id
_entity.type
_entity.pdbx_description
1 polymer ?
#
loop_
_entity_poly.entity_id
_entity_poly.type
_entity_poly.pdbx_seq_one_letter_code
_entity_poly.pdbx_strand_id
1 'polypeptide(L)' 'MVYEKVVSIICEQFDLEESQVTMETGMTDDLEADSLDLVEVLSAIEYELDVEIPDDVLESLQTVGDLVKYIEENN' A
#
# COMPACT_ATOMS: atom_id res chain seq x y z
N MET A 1 -9.40 10.85 0.09
CA MET A 1 -8.48 10.63 1.23
C MET A 1 -7.45 9.59 0.85
N VAL A 2 -6.28 9.71 1.43
CA VAL A 2 -5.16 8.80 1.11
C VAL A 2 -5.53 7.35 1.38
N TYR A 3 -6.12 7.07 2.53
CA TYR A 3 -6.49 5.72 2.89
C TYR A 3 -7.38 5.06 1.83
N GLU A 4 -8.41 5.76 1.41
CA GLU A 4 -9.36 5.21 0.44
C GLU A 4 -8.68 4.89 -0.90
N LYS A 5 -7.79 5.76 -1.35
CA LYS A 5 -7.07 5.52 -2.59
C LYS A 5 -6.11 4.35 -2.48
N VAL A 6 -5.40 4.25 -1.37
CA VAL A 6 -4.49 3.13 -1.13
C VAL A 6 -5.26 1.81 -1.10
N VAL A 7 -6.35 1.76 -0.37
CA VAL A 7 -7.18 0.55 -0.29
C VAL A 7 -7.72 0.18 -1.67
N SER A 8 -8.19 1.15 -2.43
CA SER A 8 -8.73 0.90 -3.76
C SER A 8 -7.67 0.27 -4.68
N ILE A 9 -6.45 0.80 -4.65
CA ILE A 9 -5.36 0.28 -5.47
C ILE A 9 -5.00 -1.14 -5.05
N ILE A 10 -4.92 -1.38 -3.76
CA ILE A 10 -4.62 -2.72 -3.23
C ILE A 10 -5.71 -3.72 -3.65
N CYS A 11 -6.95 -3.33 -3.54
CA CYS A 11 -8.07 -4.19 -3.91
C CYS A 11 -8.04 -4.55 -5.39
N GLU A 12 -7.70 -3.60 -6.24
CA GLU A 12 -7.60 -3.87 -7.67
C GLU A 12 -6.44 -4.81 -7.98
N GLN A 13 -5.32 -4.62 -7.32
CA GLN A 13 -4.13 -5.42 -7.58
C GLN A 13 -4.29 -6.87 -7.15
N PHE A 14 -4.95 -7.09 -6.01
CA PHE A 14 -5.10 -8.42 -5.43
C PHE A 14 -6.50 -9.01 -5.57
N ASP A 15 -7.38 -8.31 -6.26
CA ASP A 15 -8.78 -8.76 -6.47
C ASP A 15 -9.49 -9.01 -5.15
N LEU A 16 -9.41 -8.03 -4.26
CA LEU A 16 -10.01 -8.08 -2.95
C LEU A 16 -11.14 -7.05 -2.83
N GLU A 17 -11.98 -7.22 -1.83
CA GLU A 17 -13.00 -6.24 -1.51
C GLU A 17 -12.46 -5.28 -0.46
N GLU A 18 -12.97 -4.05 -0.47
CA GLU A 18 -12.50 -3.03 0.47
C GLU A 18 -12.70 -3.44 1.93
N SER A 19 -13.72 -4.23 2.21
CA SER A 19 -13.97 -4.71 3.57
C SER A 19 -12.90 -5.68 4.06
N GLN A 20 -12.11 -6.24 3.15
CA GLN A 20 -11.05 -7.17 3.50
C GLN A 20 -9.73 -6.48 3.82
N VAL A 21 -9.65 -5.19 3.59
CA VAL A 21 -8.42 -4.40 3.80
C VAL A 21 -8.67 -3.35 4.88
N THR A 22 -7.79 -3.31 5.87
CA THR A 22 -7.88 -2.32 6.95
C THR A 22 -6.50 -1.72 7.19
N MET A 23 -6.42 -0.75 8.08
CA MET A 23 -5.13 -0.15 8.46
C MET A 23 -4.19 -1.18 9.10
N GLU A 24 -4.75 -2.23 9.69
CA GLU A 24 -3.96 -3.27 10.35
C GLU A 24 -3.55 -4.41 9.42
N THR A 25 -4.07 -4.43 8.19
CA THR A 25 -3.74 -5.46 7.23
C THR A 25 -2.25 -5.44 6.93
N GLY A 26 -1.59 -6.59 7.06
CA GLY A 26 -0.17 -6.71 6.77
C GLY A 26 0.09 -6.69 5.27
N MET A 27 1.11 -5.96 4.86
CA MET A 27 1.41 -5.82 3.43
C MET A 27 1.93 -7.12 2.80
N THR A 28 2.60 -7.94 3.58
CA THR A 28 3.15 -9.20 3.08
C THR A 28 2.43 -10.42 3.65
N ASP A 29 2.12 -10.38 4.94
CA ASP A 29 1.52 -11.53 5.61
C ASP A 29 0.06 -11.74 5.27
N ASP A 30 -0.75 -10.69 5.39
CA ASP A 30 -2.18 -10.80 5.18
C ASP A 30 -2.58 -10.78 3.72
N LEU A 31 -1.84 -10.06 2.89
CA LEU A 31 -2.11 -9.98 1.45
C LEU A 31 -1.42 -11.09 0.68
N GLU A 32 -0.52 -11.82 1.33
CA GLU A 32 0.26 -12.89 0.71
C GLU A 32 1.00 -12.40 -0.53
N ALA A 33 1.42 -11.13 -0.50
CA ALA A 33 2.09 -10.50 -1.63
C ALA A 33 3.57 -10.85 -1.64
N ASP A 34 4.10 -11.17 -2.82
CA ASP A 34 5.53 -11.34 -2.96
C ASP A 34 6.16 -9.98 -3.34
N SER A 35 7.48 -9.97 -3.53
CA SER A 35 8.19 -8.72 -3.83
C SER A 35 7.69 -8.03 -5.08
N LEU A 36 7.36 -8.80 -6.09
CA LEU A 36 6.90 -8.25 -7.36
C LEU A 36 5.53 -7.60 -7.20
N ASP A 37 4.62 -8.27 -6.48
CA ASP A 37 3.29 -7.72 -6.22
C ASP A 37 3.38 -6.40 -5.47
N LEU A 38 4.26 -6.34 -4.47
CA LEU A 38 4.45 -5.12 -3.69
C LEU A 38 4.99 -3.99 -4.56
N VAL A 39 5.96 -4.29 -5.42
CA VAL A 39 6.51 -3.28 -6.31
C VAL A 39 5.44 -2.72 -7.24
N GLU A 40 4.60 -3.58 -7.79
CA GLU A 40 3.52 -3.15 -8.68
C GLU A 40 2.51 -2.27 -7.96
N VAL A 41 2.08 -2.69 -6.76
CA VAL A 41 1.14 -1.91 -5.95
C VAL A 41 1.72 -0.55 -5.60
N LEU A 42 2.97 -0.54 -5.14
CA LEU A 42 3.60 0.71 -4.72
C LEU A 42 3.86 1.64 -5.89
N SER A 43 4.18 1.09 -7.06
CA SER A 43 4.33 1.92 -8.25
C SER A 43 3.01 2.59 -8.63
N ALA A 44 1.91 1.86 -8.53
CA ALA A 44 0.60 2.41 -8.80
C ALA A 44 0.25 3.51 -7.81
N ILE A 45 0.57 3.29 -6.54
CA ILE A 45 0.31 4.28 -5.49
C ILE A 45 1.14 5.54 -5.73
N GLU A 46 2.42 5.37 -6.07
CA GLU A 46 3.29 6.50 -6.36
C GLU A 46 2.76 7.34 -7.52
N TYR A 47 2.29 6.67 -8.54
CA TYR A 47 1.74 7.36 -9.71
C TYR A 47 0.43 8.07 -9.38
N GLU A 48 -0.48 7.40 -8.70
CA GLU A 48 -1.81 7.97 -8.40
C GLU A 48 -1.75 9.10 -7.40
N LEU A 49 -0.87 9.02 -6.42
CA LEU A 49 -0.80 9.99 -5.33
C LEU A 49 0.38 10.95 -5.45
N ASP A 50 1.17 10.79 -6.49
CA ASP A 50 2.33 11.65 -6.77
C ASP A 50 3.29 11.73 -5.58
N VAL A 51 3.65 10.56 -5.05
CA VAL A 51 4.60 10.44 -3.94
C VAL A 51 5.72 9.48 -4.32
N GLU A 52 6.84 9.55 -3.64
CA GLU A 52 7.94 8.62 -3.82
C GLU A 52 8.08 7.75 -2.59
N ILE A 53 8.25 6.45 -2.80
CA ILE A 53 8.44 5.48 -1.72
C ILE A 53 9.76 4.76 -1.98
N PRO A 54 10.86 5.22 -1.35
CA PRO A 54 12.17 4.57 -1.55
C PRO A 54 12.20 3.15 -1.01
N ASP A 55 13.11 2.34 -1.52
CA ASP A 55 13.24 0.93 -1.12
C ASP A 55 13.47 0.76 0.37
N ASP A 56 14.27 1.63 0.98
CA ASP A 56 14.54 1.53 2.41
C ASP A 56 13.29 1.84 3.25
N VAL A 57 12.43 2.72 2.76
CA VAL A 57 11.13 2.96 3.41
C VAL A 57 10.24 1.73 3.25
N LEU A 58 10.23 1.16 2.04
CA LEU A 58 9.45 -0.04 1.76
C LEU A 58 9.75 -1.16 2.74
N GLU A 59 11.01 -1.38 3.05
CA GLU A 59 11.43 -2.41 3.98
C GLU A 59 10.88 -2.20 5.39
N SER A 60 10.59 -0.96 5.76
CA SER A 60 10.05 -0.64 7.07
C SER A 60 8.54 -0.69 7.15
N LEU A 61 7.87 -0.77 6.00
CA LEU A 61 6.41 -0.82 5.96
C LEU A 61 5.91 -2.23 6.25
N GLN A 62 5.10 -2.37 7.28
CA GLN A 62 4.56 -3.66 7.68
C GLN A 62 3.06 -3.78 7.42
N THR A 63 2.33 -2.69 7.58
CA THR A 63 0.87 -2.70 7.41
C THR A 63 0.42 -1.63 6.44
N VAL A 64 -0.83 -1.75 6.01
CA VAL A 64 -1.46 -0.71 5.17
C VAL A 64 -1.44 0.63 5.90
N GLY A 65 -1.67 0.62 7.22
CA GLY A 65 -1.63 1.84 8.01
C GLY A 65 -0.27 2.53 7.99
N ASP A 66 0.80 1.75 8.03
CA ASP A 66 2.15 2.30 7.94
C ASP A 66 2.35 3.03 6.61
N LEU A 67 1.88 2.42 5.53
CA LEU A 67 1.98 3.00 4.21
C LEU A 67 1.16 4.29 4.10
N VAL A 68 -0.08 4.25 4.57
CA VAL A 68 -0.96 5.41 4.54
C VAL A 68 -0.35 6.57 5.33
N LYS A 69 0.17 6.28 6.51
CA LYS A 69 0.79 7.29 7.35
C LYS A 69 2.00 7.92 6.67
N TYR A 70 2.84 7.09 6.05
CA TYR A 70 4.00 7.60 5.33
C TYR A 70 3.59 8.56 4.22
N ILE A 71 2.58 8.17 3.45
CA ILE A 71 2.11 9.00 2.35
C ILE A 71 1.55 10.32 2.86
N GLU A 72 0.76 10.29 3.94
CA GLU A 72 0.19 11.50 4.51
C GLU A 72 1.24 12.46 5.04
N GLU A 73 2.33 11.93 5.59
CA GLU A 73 3.41 12.76 6.10
C GLU A 73 4.30 13.34 5.00
N ASN A 74 4.35 12.71 3.84
CA ASN A 74 5.25 13.09 2.76
C ASN A 74 4.56 13.59 1.50
N ASN A 75 3.28 13.80 1.58
CA ASN A 75 2.51 14.28 0.43
C ASN A 75 2.27 15.77 0.51
#